data_9f9e48a773d9d3375147934effd4b702
#
_entry.id   9f9e48a773d9d3375147934effd4b702
#
_cell.length_a   1.000
_cell.length_b   1.000
_cell.length_c   1.000
_cell.angle_alpha   90.00
_cell.angle_beta   90.00
_cell.angle_gamma   90.00
#
_symmetry.space_group_name_H-M   'P 1'
#
loop_
_entity.id
_entity.type
_entity.pdbx_description
1 polymer ?
#
loop_
_entity_poly.entity_id
_entity_poly.type
_entity_poly.pdbx_seq_one_letter_code
_entity_poly.pdbx_strand_id
1 'polypeptide(L)'
;MNTDGNTKSAPKGSKLVYFVSDAHLGSGTDSRRREAELCRWLDEIKEQCGTLMLLGDMFDFWFSYRHVVPRGNVRLLGKLAELHDDGVELHFFLGNHDMWMFDYLTEECGAIMHSDTFVYECGGVRFLIGHGDGLGHTDKSFDRLRRIFRSRFNQKLFAALPSSLTFPIAHRWSESNKKKHAKEDCRRYMGDDREGIVIYCRERLLNEHFDYCVFGHRHTPLTKEIGEGCTYVNTGDWLSHRNYVVYDPGTRRLTLCDRREDP
;
A
#
# COMPACT_ATOMS: atom_id res chain seq x y z
N MET A 1 5.28 -25.19 0.29
CA MET A 1 5.07 -25.98 -0.90
C MET A 1 4.85 -25.00 -2.03
N ASN A 2 5.76 -24.98 -2.94
CA ASN A 2 5.91 -24.11 -4.13
C ASN A 2 5.54 -22.64 -3.99
N THR A 3 6.49 -21.87 -3.48
CA THR A 3 6.58 -20.45 -3.71
C THR A 3 7.44 -20.24 -4.96
N ASP A 4 6.86 -20.46 -6.12
CA ASP A 4 7.50 -20.04 -7.38
C ASP A 4 7.44 -18.51 -7.40
N GLY A 5 8.58 -17.90 -7.08
CA GLY A 5 8.82 -16.48 -7.23
C GLY A 5 8.66 -16.09 -8.69
N ASN A 6 7.56 -15.42 -9.00
CA ASN A 6 7.33 -14.87 -10.32
C ASN A 6 8.19 -13.58 -10.44
N THR A 7 9.46 -13.75 -10.83
CA THR A 7 10.38 -12.68 -11.16
C THR A 7 10.10 -12.22 -12.59
N LYS A 8 9.39 -11.10 -12.73
CA LYS A 8 9.27 -10.41 -14.03
C LYS A 8 10.41 -9.42 -14.18
N SER A 9 11.25 -9.60 -15.18
CA SER A 9 12.27 -8.61 -15.56
C SER A 9 11.65 -7.51 -16.43
N ALA A 10 11.95 -6.24 -16.12
CA ALA A 10 11.45 -5.10 -16.88
C ALA A 10 12.02 -5.04 -18.32
N PRO A 11 11.23 -4.58 -19.30
CA PRO A 11 11.70 -4.40 -20.68
C PRO A 11 12.70 -3.27 -20.82
N LYS A 12 13.61 -3.36 -21.81
CA LYS A 12 14.59 -2.34 -22.17
C LYS A 12 13.89 -1.04 -22.62
N GLY A 13 14.25 0.08 -21.99
CA GLY A 13 13.60 1.39 -22.16
C GLY A 13 12.53 1.63 -21.11
N SER A 14 12.74 1.09 -19.93
CA SER A 14 11.76 1.00 -18.86
C SER A 14 11.32 2.37 -18.37
N LYS A 15 10.02 2.60 -18.45
CA LYS A 15 9.33 3.66 -17.74
C LYS A 15 9.59 3.53 -16.23
N LEU A 16 9.30 4.58 -15.48
CA LEU A 16 9.52 4.65 -14.04
C LEU A 16 8.55 3.74 -13.26
N VAL A 17 8.97 3.32 -12.06
CA VAL A 17 8.12 2.61 -11.10
C VAL A 17 7.75 3.56 -9.97
N TYR A 18 6.46 3.74 -9.73
CA TYR A 18 5.94 4.62 -8.70
C TYR A 18 5.32 3.83 -7.56
N PHE A 19 5.49 4.34 -6.33
CA PHE A 19 4.94 3.74 -5.12
C PHE A 19 4.19 4.81 -4.32
N VAL A 20 2.99 4.51 -3.89
CA VAL A 20 2.16 5.38 -3.04
C VAL A 20 1.34 4.54 -2.07
N SER A 21 1.07 5.05 -0.88
CA SER A 21 0.28 4.36 0.15
C SER A 21 -0.54 5.31 1.01
N ASP A 22 -1.36 4.74 1.87
CA ASP A 22 -1.96 5.40 3.03
C ASP A 22 -2.72 6.70 2.65
N ALA A 23 -3.55 6.62 1.61
CA ALA A 23 -4.40 7.74 1.19
C ALA A 23 -5.68 7.85 2.04
N HIS A 24 -6.12 6.74 2.64
CA HIS A 24 -7.32 6.65 3.48
C HIS A 24 -8.51 7.42 2.91
N LEU A 25 -8.79 7.19 1.63
CA LEU A 25 -9.92 7.81 0.95
C LEU A 25 -11.25 7.34 1.58
N GLY A 26 -12.13 8.28 1.82
CA GLY A 26 -13.36 8.05 2.61
C GLY A 26 -13.25 8.57 4.05
N SER A 27 -12.06 8.90 4.54
CA SER A 27 -11.83 9.44 5.89
C SER A 27 -11.72 10.96 5.90
N GLY A 28 -12.35 11.58 6.89
CA GLY A 28 -12.29 13.02 7.09
C GLY A 28 -13.08 13.85 6.06
N THR A 29 -13.20 15.14 6.30
CA THR A 29 -13.99 16.06 5.47
C THR A 29 -13.31 16.43 4.15
N ASP A 30 -11.99 16.27 4.07
CA ASP A 30 -11.15 16.60 2.91
C ASP A 30 -10.88 15.41 1.97
N SER A 31 -11.49 14.24 2.21
CA SER A 31 -11.27 13.03 1.44
C SER A 31 -11.46 13.22 -0.08
N ARG A 32 -12.49 13.95 -0.51
CA ARG A 32 -12.71 14.24 -1.94
C ARG A 32 -11.62 15.12 -2.55
N ARG A 33 -11.07 16.04 -1.75
CA ARG A 33 -9.94 16.87 -2.18
C ARG A 33 -8.69 16.01 -2.34
N ARG A 34 -8.39 15.13 -1.38
CA ARG A 34 -7.27 14.18 -1.47
C ARG A 34 -7.37 13.27 -2.69
N GLU A 35 -8.57 12.72 -2.94
CA GLU A 35 -8.83 11.92 -4.14
C GLU A 35 -8.52 12.71 -5.41
N ALA A 36 -8.99 13.96 -5.51
CA ALA A 36 -8.74 14.80 -6.67
C ALA A 36 -7.27 15.19 -6.82
N GLU A 37 -6.54 15.38 -5.72
CA GLU A 37 -5.10 15.63 -5.71
C GLU A 37 -4.32 14.39 -6.17
N LEU A 38 -4.70 13.20 -5.70
CA LEU A 38 -4.12 11.93 -6.12
C LEU A 38 -4.35 11.67 -7.61
N CYS A 39 -5.56 11.89 -8.11
CA CYS A 39 -5.86 11.71 -9.53
C CYS A 39 -5.06 12.68 -10.42
N ARG A 40 -4.88 13.94 -10.00
CA ARG A 40 -4.04 14.90 -10.74
C ARG A 40 -2.58 14.46 -10.78
N TRP A 41 -2.05 13.99 -9.66
CA TRP A 41 -0.69 13.45 -9.64
C TRP A 41 -0.56 12.23 -10.57
N LEU A 42 -1.54 11.33 -10.60
CA LEU A 42 -1.55 10.20 -11.52
C LEU A 42 -1.60 10.66 -12.99
N ASP A 43 -2.30 11.76 -13.30
CA ASP A 43 -2.29 12.38 -14.64
C ASP A 43 -0.90 12.91 -15.01
N GLU A 44 -0.20 13.53 -14.07
CA GLU A 44 1.13 14.10 -14.29
C GLU A 44 2.20 13.04 -14.56
N ILE A 45 2.10 11.89 -13.87
CA ILE A 45 3.09 10.82 -14.01
C ILE A 45 2.79 9.81 -15.14
N LYS A 46 1.57 9.80 -15.68
CA LYS A 46 1.06 8.71 -16.52
C LYS A 46 1.95 8.39 -17.73
N GLU A 47 2.49 9.39 -18.42
CA GLU A 47 3.33 9.19 -19.61
C GLU A 47 4.65 8.47 -19.32
N GLN A 48 5.19 8.66 -18.13
CA GLN A 48 6.46 8.07 -17.70
C GLN A 48 6.29 6.87 -16.77
N CYS A 49 5.06 6.59 -16.29
CA CYS A 49 4.76 5.49 -15.40
C CYS A 49 4.67 4.18 -16.19
N GLY A 50 5.49 3.20 -15.84
CA GLY A 50 5.39 1.83 -16.36
C GLY A 50 4.72 0.89 -15.38
N THR A 51 4.97 1.11 -14.10
CA THR A 51 4.40 0.30 -13.00
C THR A 51 3.99 1.21 -11.86
N LEU A 52 2.77 1.04 -11.36
CA LEU A 52 2.26 1.73 -10.19
C LEU A 52 2.01 0.72 -9.06
N MET A 53 2.70 0.90 -7.94
CA MET A 53 2.60 0.11 -6.72
C MET A 53 1.77 0.86 -5.68
N LEU A 54 0.52 0.44 -5.47
CA LEU A 54 -0.37 0.96 -4.43
C LEU A 54 -0.17 0.10 -3.17
N LEU A 55 0.57 0.62 -2.19
CA LEU A 55 1.05 -0.17 -1.05
C LEU A 55 0.05 -0.28 0.11
N GLY A 56 -1.25 -0.28 -0.17
CA GLY A 56 -2.31 -0.49 0.81
C GLY A 56 -2.78 0.76 1.55
N ASP A 57 -3.88 0.59 2.28
CA ASP A 57 -4.57 1.67 2.99
C ASP A 57 -4.93 2.87 2.08
N MET A 58 -5.18 2.57 0.78
CA MET A 58 -5.67 3.57 -0.17
C MET A 58 -7.08 4.02 0.20
N PHE A 59 -7.87 3.13 0.74
CA PHE A 59 -9.23 3.38 1.21
C PHE A 59 -9.31 3.24 2.73
N ASP A 60 -10.10 4.10 3.38
CA ASP A 60 -10.28 4.07 4.83
C ASP A 60 -11.03 2.83 5.32
N PHE A 61 -11.89 2.31 4.48
CA PHE A 61 -12.56 1.02 4.64
C PHE A 61 -13.03 0.54 3.27
N TRP A 62 -12.82 -0.74 3.00
CA TRP A 62 -13.34 -1.40 1.81
C TRP A 62 -13.88 -2.78 2.13
N PHE A 63 -15.03 -3.11 1.56
CA PHE A 63 -15.58 -4.44 1.50
C PHE A 63 -16.29 -4.65 0.16
N SER A 64 -15.80 -5.58 -0.65
CA SER A 64 -16.46 -5.98 -1.90
C SER A 64 -17.57 -6.99 -1.59
N TYR A 65 -18.83 -6.56 -1.72
CA TYR A 65 -19.95 -7.48 -1.77
C TYR A 65 -20.05 -8.04 -3.19
N ARG A 66 -20.80 -9.12 -3.36
CA ARG A 66 -20.94 -9.77 -4.66
C ARG A 66 -21.39 -8.81 -5.79
N HIS A 67 -22.23 -7.83 -5.49
CA HIS A 67 -22.83 -6.94 -6.49
C HIS A 67 -22.79 -5.46 -6.11
N VAL A 68 -22.10 -5.10 -5.03
CA VAL A 68 -21.99 -3.72 -4.59
C VAL A 68 -20.63 -3.46 -3.94
N VAL A 69 -20.11 -2.26 -4.17
CA VAL A 69 -18.89 -1.75 -3.56
C VAL A 69 -19.16 -0.45 -2.80
N PRO A 70 -18.24 0.01 -1.94
CA PRO A 70 -18.39 1.28 -1.22
C PRO A 70 -18.66 2.45 -2.15
N ARG A 71 -19.56 3.35 -1.73
CA ARG A 71 -19.80 4.61 -2.45
C ARG A 71 -18.62 5.54 -2.34
N GLY A 72 -18.37 6.28 -3.41
CA GLY A 72 -17.28 7.26 -3.49
C GLY A 72 -16.08 6.71 -4.24
N ASN A 73 -14.99 7.46 -4.21
CA ASN A 73 -13.70 7.11 -4.81
C ASN A 73 -13.76 6.77 -6.31
N VAL A 74 -14.83 7.16 -6.97
CA VAL A 74 -15.10 6.84 -8.38
C VAL A 74 -14.05 7.45 -9.32
N ARG A 75 -13.41 8.57 -8.92
CA ARG A 75 -12.38 9.22 -9.71
C ARG A 75 -11.09 8.38 -9.69
N LEU A 76 -10.68 7.93 -8.50
CA LEU A 76 -9.50 7.08 -8.38
C LEU A 76 -9.72 5.75 -9.11
N LEU A 77 -10.86 5.11 -8.91
CA LEU A 77 -11.17 3.84 -9.59
C LEU A 77 -11.14 4.00 -11.12
N GLY A 78 -11.79 5.05 -11.66
CA GLY A 78 -11.74 5.35 -13.07
C GLY A 78 -10.34 5.69 -13.57
N LYS A 79 -9.51 6.37 -12.75
CA LYS A 79 -8.12 6.67 -13.09
C LYS A 79 -7.24 5.42 -13.11
N LEU A 80 -7.45 4.48 -12.20
CA LEU A 80 -6.73 3.21 -12.21
C LEU A 80 -7.09 2.38 -13.45
N ALA A 81 -8.37 2.31 -13.80
CA ALA A 81 -8.81 1.65 -15.04
C ALA A 81 -8.18 2.31 -16.29
N GLU A 82 -8.22 3.65 -16.38
CA GLU A 82 -7.56 4.39 -17.47
C GLU A 82 -6.07 4.08 -17.58
N LEU A 83 -5.33 4.10 -16.46
CA LEU A 83 -3.91 3.78 -16.43
C LEU A 83 -3.63 2.34 -16.91
N HIS A 84 -4.48 1.38 -16.52
CA HIS A 84 -4.38 0.02 -17.00
C HIS A 84 -4.60 -0.07 -18.51
N ASP A 85 -5.64 0.59 -19.03
CA ASP A 85 -5.94 0.65 -20.46
C ASP A 85 -4.80 1.29 -21.27
N ASP A 86 -4.09 2.26 -20.68
CA ASP A 86 -2.88 2.89 -21.23
C ASP A 86 -1.61 2.02 -21.06
N GLY A 87 -1.73 0.81 -20.50
CA GLY A 87 -0.65 -0.17 -20.40
C GLY A 87 0.25 -0.02 -19.16
N VAL A 88 -0.17 0.72 -18.14
CA VAL A 88 0.52 0.76 -16.84
C VAL A 88 0.25 -0.54 -16.09
N GLU A 89 1.29 -1.20 -15.59
CA GLU A 89 1.15 -2.37 -14.73
C GLU A 89 0.76 -1.92 -13.30
N LEU A 90 -0.42 -2.31 -12.85
CA LEU A 90 -0.95 -1.92 -11.54
C LEU A 90 -0.77 -3.05 -10.53
N HIS A 91 -0.14 -2.75 -9.40
CA HIS A 91 -0.05 -3.64 -8.25
C HIS A 91 -0.77 -3.00 -7.06
N PHE A 92 -1.60 -3.77 -6.38
CA PHE A 92 -2.29 -3.33 -5.19
C PHE A 92 -2.00 -4.27 -4.01
N PHE A 93 -1.40 -3.73 -2.97
CA PHE A 93 -1.14 -4.44 -1.72
C PHE A 93 -2.29 -4.18 -0.75
N LEU A 94 -2.80 -5.23 -0.12
CA LEU A 94 -3.84 -5.10 0.88
C LEU A 94 -3.26 -4.51 2.16
N GLY A 95 -3.80 -3.38 2.58
CA GLY A 95 -3.55 -2.81 3.90
C GLY A 95 -4.54 -3.33 4.95
N ASN A 96 -4.43 -2.86 6.16
CA ASN A 96 -5.35 -3.27 7.22
C ASN A 96 -6.73 -2.60 7.14
N HIS A 97 -6.88 -1.53 6.38
CA HIS A 97 -8.14 -0.82 6.14
C HIS A 97 -8.90 -1.32 4.90
N ASP A 98 -8.20 -1.82 3.89
CA ASP A 98 -8.79 -2.24 2.61
C ASP A 98 -8.55 -3.74 2.29
N MET A 99 -8.30 -4.55 3.32
CA MET A 99 -8.01 -5.98 3.21
C MET A 99 -9.15 -6.84 2.61
N TRP A 100 -10.36 -6.32 2.51
CA TRP A 100 -11.53 -7.03 1.99
C TRP A 100 -11.92 -6.57 0.59
N MET A 101 -10.93 -6.19 -0.20
CA MET A 101 -11.11 -5.77 -1.59
C MET A 101 -11.38 -6.95 -2.53
N PHE A 102 -10.87 -8.13 -2.18
CA PHE A 102 -10.98 -9.37 -2.94
C PHE A 102 -10.51 -9.19 -4.40
N ASP A 103 -11.38 -9.46 -5.37
CA ASP A 103 -11.13 -9.49 -6.81
C ASP A 103 -11.54 -8.20 -7.55
N TYR A 104 -12.23 -7.28 -6.88
CA TYR A 104 -12.82 -6.11 -7.52
C TYR A 104 -11.83 -5.28 -8.37
N LEU A 105 -10.68 -4.91 -7.81
CA LEU A 105 -9.70 -4.14 -8.58
C LEU A 105 -9.01 -4.96 -9.67
N THR A 106 -8.94 -6.28 -9.53
CA THR A 106 -8.44 -7.15 -10.60
C THR A 106 -9.42 -7.16 -11.76
N GLU A 107 -10.70 -7.31 -11.50
CA GLU A 107 -11.74 -7.38 -12.52
C GLU A 107 -11.99 -6.03 -13.20
N GLU A 108 -12.03 -4.93 -12.43
CA GLU A 108 -12.43 -3.61 -12.95
C GLU A 108 -11.25 -2.73 -13.39
N CYS A 109 -10.06 -2.94 -12.83
CA CYS A 109 -8.91 -2.08 -13.09
C CYS A 109 -7.65 -2.87 -13.52
N GLY A 110 -7.75 -4.17 -13.72
CA GLY A 110 -6.60 -5.02 -14.10
C GLY A 110 -5.47 -5.10 -13.08
N ALA A 111 -5.72 -4.72 -11.82
CA ALA A 111 -4.69 -4.68 -10.80
C ALA A 111 -4.29 -6.08 -10.32
N ILE A 112 -2.99 -6.29 -10.13
CA ILE A 112 -2.41 -7.48 -9.52
C ILE A 112 -2.47 -7.31 -7.99
N MET A 113 -3.26 -8.16 -7.32
CA MET A 113 -3.48 -8.06 -5.88
C MET A 113 -2.44 -8.83 -5.08
N HIS A 114 -1.91 -8.22 -4.01
CA HIS A 114 -0.95 -8.82 -3.10
C HIS A 114 -1.48 -8.81 -1.66
N SER A 115 -1.59 -9.98 -1.04
CA SER A 115 -2.01 -10.13 0.37
C SER A 115 -0.85 -10.14 1.37
N ASP A 116 0.36 -10.32 0.86
CA ASP A 116 1.60 -10.46 1.63
C ASP A 116 2.73 -9.66 0.95
N THR A 117 3.94 -9.73 1.51
CA THR A 117 5.10 -9.10 0.88
C THR A 117 5.42 -9.75 -0.46
N PHE A 118 5.89 -8.96 -1.40
CA PHE A 118 6.21 -9.36 -2.76
C PHE A 118 7.65 -8.98 -3.12
N VAL A 119 8.34 -9.88 -3.78
CA VAL A 119 9.68 -9.61 -4.35
C VAL A 119 9.52 -9.17 -5.79
N TYR A 120 9.94 -7.95 -6.08
CA TYR A 120 9.90 -7.37 -7.41
C TYR A 120 11.32 -7.14 -7.93
N GLU A 121 11.56 -7.43 -9.20
CA GLU A 121 12.85 -7.21 -9.84
C GLU A 121 12.70 -6.27 -11.04
N CYS A 122 13.50 -5.21 -11.06
CA CYS A 122 13.50 -4.24 -12.14
C CYS A 122 14.91 -3.74 -12.43
N GLY A 123 15.37 -3.91 -13.64
CA GLY A 123 16.71 -3.43 -14.06
C GLY A 123 17.87 -4.06 -13.29
N GLY A 124 17.72 -5.27 -12.77
CA GLY A 124 18.71 -5.97 -11.95
C GLY A 124 18.79 -5.48 -10.50
N VAL A 125 17.77 -4.74 -10.06
CA VAL A 125 17.57 -4.29 -8.66
C VAL A 125 16.42 -5.08 -8.06
N ARG A 126 16.61 -5.60 -6.84
CA ARG A 126 15.62 -6.40 -6.12
C ARG A 126 14.96 -5.62 -5.00
N PHE A 127 13.65 -5.65 -4.98
CA PHE A 127 12.80 -4.98 -4.01
C PHE A 127 12.03 -5.99 -3.17
N LEU A 128 11.96 -5.76 -1.86
CA LEU A 128 10.97 -6.36 -0.99
C LEU A 128 9.89 -5.32 -0.71
N ILE A 129 8.67 -5.61 -1.15
CA ILE A 129 7.58 -4.63 -1.15
C ILE A 129 6.39 -5.17 -0.36
N GLY A 130 5.70 -4.29 0.37
CA GLY A 130 4.48 -4.63 1.08
C GLY A 130 3.79 -3.44 1.73
N HIS A 131 2.64 -3.66 2.37
CA HIS A 131 2.03 -2.62 3.18
C HIS A 131 2.80 -2.42 4.49
N GLY A 132 2.97 -3.48 5.27
CA GLY A 132 3.77 -3.43 6.50
C GLY A 132 3.02 -3.81 7.77
N ASP A 133 1.69 -3.93 7.73
CA ASP A 133 0.89 -4.33 8.88
C ASP A 133 1.22 -5.74 9.36
N GLY A 134 1.43 -5.89 10.68
CA GLY A 134 1.70 -7.17 11.32
C GLY A 134 3.04 -7.81 10.93
N LEU A 135 4.03 -7.04 10.48
CA LEU A 135 5.39 -7.50 10.25
C LEU A 135 6.27 -7.29 11.49
N GLY A 136 7.26 -8.17 11.68
CA GLY A 136 8.16 -8.16 12.84
C GLY A 136 7.48 -8.62 14.14
N HIS A 137 7.95 -8.12 15.26
CA HIS A 137 7.37 -8.46 16.57
C HIS A 137 6.08 -7.68 16.80
N THR A 138 4.94 -8.30 16.49
CA THR A 138 3.61 -7.71 16.70
C THR A 138 3.03 -8.08 18.05
N ASP A 139 2.11 -7.25 18.55
CA ASP A 139 1.29 -7.58 19.70
C ASP A 139 0.39 -8.79 19.37
N LYS A 140 0.39 -9.79 20.24
CA LYS A 140 -0.44 -11.01 20.10
C LYS A 140 -1.94 -10.69 19.91
N SER A 141 -2.42 -9.56 20.45
CA SER A 141 -3.79 -9.10 20.28
C SER A 141 -4.06 -8.65 18.85
N PHE A 142 -3.11 -7.96 18.23
CA PHE A 142 -3.18 -7.54 16.83
C PHE A 142 -3.16 -8.75 15.87
N ASP A 143 -2.28 -9.71 16.09
CA ASP A 143 -2.21 -10.94 15.30
C ASP A 143 -3.51 -11.76 15.38
N ARG A 144 -4.13 -11.80 16.56
CA ARG A 144 -5.42 -12.46 16.74
C ARG A 144 -6.53 -11.76 15.95
N LEU A 145 -6.56 -10.42 16.00
CA LEU A 145 -7.53 -9.61 15.28
C LEU A 145 -7.36 -9.77 13.76
N ARG A 146 -6.12 -9.71 13.27
CA ARG A 146 -5.77 -9.93 11.86
C ARG A 146 -6.24 -11.31 11.37
N ARG A 147 -6.05 -12.38 12.17
CA ARG A 147 -6.56 -13.72 11.87
C ARG A 147 -8.08 -13.77 11.78
N ILE A 148 -8.78 -13.07 12.69
CA ILE A 148 -10.25 -12.99 12.68
C ILE A 148 -10.72 -12.34 11.38
N PHE A 149 -10.12 -11.23 10.97
CA PHE A 149 -10.50 -10.51 9.75
C PHE A 149 -10.10 -11.22 8.45
N ARG A 150 -8.99 -11.96 8.45
CA ARG A 150 -8.59 -12.79 7.29
C ARG A 150 -9.36 -14.11 7.19
N SER A 151 -10.17 -14.47 8.18
CA SER A 151 -10.99 -15.67 8.17
C SER A 151 -12.10 -15.57 7.12
N ARG A 152 -12.09 -16.47 6.12
CA ARG A 152 -13.15 -16.57 5.09
C ARG A 152 -14.55 -16.78 5.69
N PHE A 153 -14.64 -17.45 6.84
CA PHE A 153 -15.91 -17.62 7.54
C PHE A 153 -16.45 -16.28 8.04
N ASN A 154 -15.59 -15.49 8.72
CA ASN A 154 -15.98 -14.18 9.24
C ASN A 154 -16.29 -13.19 8.09
N GLN A 155 -15.56 -13.26 6.98
CA GLN A 155 -15.84 -12.48 5.78
C GLN A 155 -17.24 -12.81 5.20
N LYS A 156 -17.59 -14.11 5.11
CA LYS A 156 -18.93 -14.53 4.67
C LYS A 156 -20.03 -14.09 5.65
N LEU A 157 -19.77 -14.17 6.95
CA LEU A 157 -20.69 -13.69 7.97
C LEU A 157 -20.91 -12.17 7.85
N PHE A 158 -19.84 -11.40 7.66
CA PHE A 158 -19.93 -9.96 7.45
C PHE A 158 -20.71 -9.64 6.15
N ALA A 159 -20.45 -10.38 5.08
CA ALA A 159 -21.15 -10.22 3.80
C ALA A 159 -22.67 -10.50 3.89
N ALA A 160 -23.10 -11.31 4.84
CA ALA A 160 -24.52 -11.62 5.08
C ALA A 160 -25.25 -10.48 5.81
N LEU A 161 -24.54 -9.54 6.41
CA LEU A 161 -25.13 -8.40 7.10
C LEU A 161 -25.49 -7.28 6.11
N PRO A 162 -26.59 -6.53 6.34
CA PRO A 162 -26.94 -5.38 5.52
C PRO A 162 -25.82 -4.33 5.50
N SER A 163 -25.46 -3.85 4.31
CA SER A 163 -24.41 -2.82 4.16
C SER A 163 -24.72 -1.52 4.92
N SER A 164 -26.01 -1.21 5.10
CA SER A 164 -26.46 -0.07 5.92
C SER A 164 -26.07 -0.14 7.39
N LEU A 165 -25.79 -1.35 7.92
CA LEU A 165 -25.30 -1.56 9.28
C LEU A 165 -23.77 -1.68 9.32
N THR A 166 -23.19 -2.42 8.39
CA THR A 166 -21.76 -2.75 8.41
C THR A 166 -20.88 -1.53 8.15
N PHE A 167 -21.23 -0.66 7.20
CA PHE A 167 -20.42 0.53 6.88
C PHE A 167 -20.34 1.54 8.05
N PRO A 168 -21.45 1.94 8.69
CA PRO A 168 -21.36 2.83 9.86
C PRO A 168 -20.54 2.25 11.02
N ILE A 169 -20.63 0.94 11.26
CA ILE A 169 -19.86 0.26 12.30
C ILE A 169 -18.37 0.29 11.95
N ALA A 170 -18.00 -0.06 10.71
CA ALA A 170 -16.64 -0.07 10.24
C ALA A 170 -16.00 1.34 10.26
N HIS A 171 -16.72 2.37 9.81
CA HIS A 171 -16.24 3.76 9.89
C HIS A 171 -16.02 4.21 11.32
N ARG A 172 -16.95 3.95 12.25
CA ARG A 172 -16.76 4.28 13.66
C ARG A 172 -15.56 3.58 14.27
N TRP A 173 -15.33 2.33 13.88
CA TRP A 173 -14.19 1.56 14.36
C TRP A 173 -12.87 2.11 13.80
N SER A 174 -12.81 2.42 12.51
CA SER A 174 -11.66 3.09 11.88
C SER A 174 -11.34 4.42 12.57
N GLU A 175 -12.33 5.29 12.77
CA GLU A 175 -12.16 6.57 13.48
C GLU A 175 -11.69 6.39 14.93
N SER A 176 -12.21 5.39 15.64
CA SER A 176 -11.80 5.09 17.02
C SER A 176 -10.33 4.67 17.09
N ASN A 177 -9.89 3.83 16.16
CA ASN A 177 -8.50 3.40 16.07
C ASN A 177 -7.56 4.57 15.73
N LYS A 178 -7.93 5.41 14.77
CA LYS A 178 -7.15 6.62 14.44
C LYS A 178 -6.98 7.56 15.63
N LYS A 179 -8.03 7.75 16.44
CA LYS A 179 -7.96 8.58 17.67
C LYS A 179 -7.03 7.98 18.73
N LYS A 180 -6.98 6.65 18.85
CA LYS A 180 -6.04 5.97 19.76
C LYS A 180 -4.59 6.13 19.26
N HIS A 181 -4.36 5.86 17.98
CA HIS A 181 -3.03 6.00 17.37
C HIS A 181 -2.54 7.45 17.27
N ALA A 182 -3.42 8.43 17.18
CA ALA A 182 -3.03 9.83 17.23
C ALA A 182 -2.56 10.28 18.64
N LYS A 183 -2.97 9.58 19.70
CA LYS A 183 -2.51 9.82 21.09
C LYS A 183 -1.19 9.11 21.42
N GLU A 184 -0.94 7.98 20.80
CA GLU A 184 0.33 7.29 20.84
C GLU A 184 1.18 7.90 19.72
N ASP A 185 2.40 8.33 19.99
CA ASP A 185 3.32 8.96 19.04
C ASP A 185 3.77 7.96 17.93
N CYS A 186 2.78 7.27 17.33
CA CYS A 186 2.94 6.18 16.37
C CYS A 186 3.54 6.65 15.04
N ARG A 187 3.58 7.97 14.82
CA ARG A 187 4.14 8.61 13.63
C ARG A 187 5.62 8.91 13.75
N ARG A 188 6.25 8.58 14.87
CA ARG A 188 7.69 8.78 15.07
C ARG A 188 8.41 7.47 14.82
N TYR A 189 9.54 7.53 14.13
CA TYR A 189 10.46 6.42 14.06
C TYR A 189 10.98 6.05 15.45
N MET A 190 10.76 4.81 15.88
CA MET A 190 11.05 4.36 17.24
C MET A 190 12.46 3.78 17.41
N GLY A 191 13.23 3.69 16.32
CA GLY A 191 14.56 3.06 16.29
C GLY A 191 14.48 1.62 15.73
N ASP A 192 15.58 1.17 15.17
CA ASP A 192 15.69 -0.08 14.41
C ASP A 192 15.21 -1.33 15.15
N ASP A 193 15.47 -1.37 16.46
CA ASP A 193 15.12 -2.53 17.29
C ASP A 193 13.65 -2.56 17.74
N ARG A 194 12.89 -1.53 17.39
CA ARG A 194 11.47 -1.40 17.74
C ARG A 194 10.56 -1.24 16.52
N GLU A 195 11.12 -0.95 15.36
CA GLU A 195 10.35 -0.87 14.11
C GLU A 195 10.14 -2.26 13.52
N GLY A 196 8.93 -2.82 13.70
CA GLY A 196 8.62 -4.17 13.28
C GLY A 196 8.94 -4.44 11.80
N ILE A 197 8.67 -3.46 10.90
CA ILE A 197 8.97 -3.61 9.47
C ILE A 197 10.48 -3.71 9.24
N VAL A 198 11.29 -2.91 9.94
CA VAL A 198 12.75 -2.95 9.83
C VAL A 198 13.32 -4.27 10.36
N ILE A 199 12.79 -4.74 11.50
CA ILE A 199 13.15 -6.06 12.06
C ILE A 199 12.85 -7.16 11.03
N TYR A 200 11.65 -7.17 10.47
CA TYR A 200 11.25 -8.12 9.43
C TYR A 200 12.18 -8.07 8.20
N CYS A 201 12.48 -6.86 7.71
CA CYS A 201 13.39 -6.71 6.56
C CYS A 201 14.78 -7.27 6.86
N ARG A 202 15.33 -7.00 8.06
CA ARG A 202 16.62 -7.56 8.49
C ARG A 202 16.60 -9.07 8.61
N GLU A 203 15.52 -9.65 9.13
CA GLU A 203 15.36 -11.12 9.16
C GLU A 203 15.33 -11.72 7.74
N ARG A 204 14.68 -11.05 6.79
CA ARG A 204 14.67 -11.49 5.39
C ARG A 204 16.06 -11.38 4.75
N LEU A 205 16.82 -10.32 5.04
CA LEU A 205 18.19 -10.13 4.53
C LEU A 205 19.17 -11.21 4.97
N LEU A 206 18.92 -11.94 6.06
CA LEU A 206 19.74 -13.08 6.46
C LEU A 206 19.73 -14.23 5.44
N ASN A 207 18.70 -14.31 4.62
CA ASN A 207 18.50 -15.43 3.69
C ASN A 207 18.46 -15.00 2.21
N GLU A 208 18.19 -13.73 1.93
CA GLU A 208 17.99 -13.19 0.59
C GLU A 208 18.59 -11.79 0.49
N HIS A 209 19.10 -11.44 -0.69
CA HIS A 209 19.54 -10.06 -0.94
C HIS A 209 18.40 -9.20 -1.49
N PHE A 210 18.28 -7.99 -0.97
CA PHE A 210 17.42 -6.93 -1.50
C PHE A 210 18.21 -5.62 -1.54
N ASP A 211 18.07 -4.86 -2.62
CA ASP A 211 18.62 -3.52 -2.72
C ASP A 211 17.74 -2.52 -1.97
N TYR A 212 16.41 -2.74 -2.03
CA TYR A 212 15.41 -1.88 -1.40
C TYR A 212 14.32 -2.67 -0.71
N CYS A 213 13.88 -2.19 0.46
CA CYS A 213 12.67 -2.61 1.16
C CYS A 213 11.69 -1.43 1.18
N VAL A 214 10.57 -1.51 0.45
CA VAL A 214 9.63 -0.38 0.28
C VAL A 214 8.28 -0.71 0.90
N PHE A 215 7.87 0.09 1.89
CA PHE A 215 6.66 -0.15 2.69
C PHE A 215 5.87 1.14 2.97
N GLY A 216 4.58 0.99 3.28
CA GLY A 216 3.69 2.02 3.80
C GLY A 216 3.46 1.90 5.32
N HIS A 217 2.18 2.01 5.73
CA HIS A 217 1.65 1.72 7.06
C HIS A 217 2.08 2.65 8.21
N ARG A 218 3.35 3.07 8.24
CA ARG A 218 3.88 3.89 9.35
C ARG A 218 3.56 5.37 9.23
N HIS A 219 3.05 5.82 8.10
CA HIS A 219 2.75 7.23 7.82
C HIS A 219 3.93 8.19 8.05
N THR A 220 5.14 7.67 8.15
CA THR A 220 6.35 8.44 8.43
C THR A 220 7.29 8.29 7.25
N PRO A 221 7.43 9.30 6.39
CA PRO A 221 8.36 9.23 5.27
C PRO A 221 9.78 9.08 5.80
N LEU A 222 10.46 8.02 5.37
CA LEU A 222 11.79 7.67 5.87
C LEU A 222 12.58 6.93 4.80
N THR A 223 13.84 7.29 4.64
CA THR A 223 14.83 6.52 3.90
C THR A 223 15.99 6.19 4.81
N LYS A 224 16.35 4.91 4.93
CA LYS A 224 17.40 4.46 5.86
C LYS A 224 18.07 3.19 5.37
N GLU A 225 19.40 3.16 5.43
CA GLU A 225 20.16 1.91 5.26
C GLU A 225 19.95 1.00 6.48
N ILE A 226 19.65 -0.27 6.22
CA ILE A 226 19.30 -1.26 7.25
C ILE A 226 20.29 -2.43 7.33
N GLY A 227 21.33 -2.41 6.50
CA GLY A 227 22.41 -3.41 6.44
C GLY A 227 22.48 -4.11 5.08
N GLU A 228 23.60 -4.81 4.83
CA GLU A 228 23.85 -5.58 3.60
C GLU A 228 23.70 -4.77 2.29
N GLY A 229 23.90 -3.45 2.34
CA GLY A 229 23.68 -2.55 1.20
C GLY A 229 22.21 -2.32 0.89
N CYS A 230 21.27 -2.76 1.72
CA CYS A 230 19.85 -2.59 1.54
C CYS A 230 19.33 -1.28 2.15
N THR A 231 18.53 -0.56 1.40
CA THR A 231 17.85 0.66 1.85
C THR A 231 16.37 0.38 2.13
N TYR A 232 15.95 0.62 3.37
CA TYR A 232 14.55 0.68 3.75
C TYR A 232 13.95 2.05 3.40
N VAL A 233 12.79 2.04 2.76
CA VAL A 233 12.02 3.24 2.45
C VAL A 233 10.59 3.05 2.93
N ASN A 234 10.12 3.95 3.80
CA ASN A 234 8.70 4.10 4.07
C ASN A 234 8.16 5.24 3.21
N THR A 235 7.11 4.96 2.46
CA THR A 235 6.51 5.93 1.53
C THR A 235 5.90 7.15 2.24
N GLY A 236 5.74 7.10 3.57
CA GLY A 236 4.95 8.09 4.28
C GLY A 236 3.46 7.86 4.09
N ASP A 237 2.70 8.92 3.79
CA ASP A 237 1.28 8.84 3.50
C ASP A 237 0.84 9.88 2.44
N TRP A 238 -0.28 9.58 1.80
CA TRP A 238 -0.99 10.57 0.99
C TRP A 238 -2.02 11.37 1.82
N LEU A 239 -2.25 10.95 3.07
CA LEU A 239 -3.22 11.56 3.97
C LEU A 239 -2.78 12.96 4.45
N SER A 240 -1.53 13.09 4.92
CA SER A 240 -1.00 14.31 5.53
C SER A 240 0.19 14.90 4.76
N HIS A 241 1.06 14.04 4.25
CA HIS A 241 2.36 14.42 3.67
C HIS A 241 2.33 14.53 2.15
N ARG A 242 1.46 13.77 1.44
CA ARG A 242 1.45 13.68 -0.03
C ARG A 242 2.76 13.12 -0.59
N ASN A 243 3.35 12.17 0.16
CA ASN A 243 4.58 11.51 -0.26
C ASN A 243 4.32 10.39 -1.27
N TYR A 244 5.30 10.18 -2.10
CA TYR A 244 5.40 9.03 -2.99
C TYR A 244 6.87 8.64 -3.18
N VAL A 245 7.11 7.46 -3.72
CA VAL A 245 8.46 7.01 -4.05
C VAL A 245 8.53 6.73 -5.54
N VAL A 246 9.64 7.07 -6.18
CA VAL A 246 9.89 6.79 -7.59
C VAL A 246 11.21 6.05 -7.75
N TYR A 247 11.18 4.99 -8.54
CA TYR A 247 12.38 4.27 -8.96
C TYR A 247 12.61 4.48 -10.45
N ASP A 248 13.81 4.89 -10.79
CA ASP A 248 14.29 5.02 -12.16
C ASP A 248 15.21 3.85 -12.52
N PRO A 249 14.75 2.91 -13.37
CA PRO A 249 15.58 1.78 -13.78
C PRO A 249 16.80 2.16 -14.59
N GLY A 250 16.79 3.32 -15.25
CA GLY A 250 17.93 3.81 -16.04
C GLY A 250 19.10 4.22 -15.15
N THR A 251 18.82 4.90 -14.06
CA THR A 251 19.81 5.34 -13.06
C THR A 251 19.95 4.39 -11.88
N ARG A 252 19.06 3.41 -11.74
CA ARG A 252 18.94 2.49 -10.59
C ARG A 252 18.73 3.21 -9.26
N ARG A 253 18.11 4.38 -9.28
CA ARG A 253 17.92 5.21 -8.11
C ARG A 253 16.47 5.19 -7.64
N LEU A 254 16.28 4.98 -6.33
CA LEU A 254 15.01 5.14 -5.63
C LEU A 254 15.00 6.49 -4.90
N THR A 255 13.95 7.26 -5.07
CA THR A 255 13.81 8.59 -4.48
C THR A 255 12.46 8.72 -3.76
N LEU A 256 12.50 9.15 -2.51
CA LEU A 256 11.31 9.57 -1.76
C LEU A 256 11.02 11.04 -2.07
N CYS A 257 9.81 11.33 -2.51
CA CYS A 257 9.36 12.64 -2.96
C CYS A 257 8.22 13.18 -2.09
N ASP A 258 8.14 14.49 -1.94
CA ASP A 258 7.01 15.19 -1.33
C ASP A 258 6.30 16.02 -2.40
N ARG A 259 5.06 15.67 -2.71
CA ARG A 259 4.27 16.35 -3.75
C ARG A 259 4.02 17.84 -3.47
N ARG A 260 4.14 18.27 -2.21
CA ARG A 260 3.98 19.68 -1.81
C ARG A 260 5.21 20.51 -2.18
N GLU A 261 6.34 19.88 -2.42
CA GLU A 261 7.62 20.50 -2.83
C GLU A 261 7.83 20.45 -4.35
N ASP A 262 6.99 19.70 -5.07
CA ASP A 262 7.02 19.67 -6.52
C ASP A 262 6.52 21.02 -7.08
N PRO A 263 7.22 21.63 -8.06
CA PRO A 263 6.88 22.96 -8.61
C PRO A 263 5.54 23.01 -9.34
#